data_31f1924eca361b87521578003cf421cd
#
_entry.id   31f1924eca361b87521578003cf421cd
#
_cell.length_a   1.000
_cell.length_b   1.000
_cell.length_c   1.000
_cell.angle_alpha   90.00
_cell.angle_beta   90.00
_cell.angle_gamma   90.00
#
_symmetry.space_group_name_H-M   'P 1'
#
loop_
_entity.id
_entity.type
_entity.pdbx_description
1 polymer ?
#
loop_
_entity_poly.entity_id
_entity_poly.type
_entity_poly.pdbx_seq_one_letter_code
_entity_poly.pdbx_strand_id
1 'polypeptide(L)'
;MARTVILGAGVSGHTAAQHLSRALKGTNHEVVVISPNKQWNWIPSNIWVGTGSMAGEKVVFDLPPVYKKMGVTFHQAKATGLHPEGDGVRGPFVTYERVDDGHEGETVELEYDYLINATGPRLTFDATPGLGPDDGGNSLSVCTKDHAVHCADELTALIDDMKATGRRATLVVGMGHGTCTCEGAAFEYVFNVDHELRRAGVREQADLVYLTNEAELGDFGVGGMRFTENGYLTESRLWTESLFRERDVRAIVGAGVLKVEPGVVHYESLDGTTHELAFDFAMLLPPFTGVPLTATGADGRDMFDELFAPNGMMKVDATYGVADPDEWRADDWPETYRSPAFDNIWAVGIAFAPPHAISTPRTTPNGMKIAPAPPRTGMPSGVMGREVAMTIADRILNPETAEERKASMARMGAACVASTGVGLRGGSAASMLMHPVVPDFTEYPETGRSKKTTGEIGLAGHWVKLMLHYMFLWKARHRPFWHLIPE
;
A
#
# COMPACT_ATOMS: atom_id res chain seq x y z
N MET A 1 -7.12 33.20 8.79
CA MET A 1 -6.44 32.41 7.73
C MET A 1 -6.05 31.09 8.37
N ALA A 2 -6.48 29.97 7.82
CA ALA A 2 -6.08 28.67 8.34
C ALA A 2 -5.09 28.00 7.37
N ARG A 3 -4.11 27.27 7.92
CA ARG A 3 -3.12 26.49 7.17
C ARG A 3 -3.32 25.00 7.42
N THR A 4 -3.52 24.23 6.35
CA THR A 4 -3.52 22.77 6.41
C THR A 4 -2.21 22.24 5.86
N VAL A 5 -1.48 21.49 6.69
CA VAL A 5 -0.22 20.82 6.30
C VAL A 5 -0.48 19.35 6.04
N ILE A 6 0.01 18.83 4.93
CA ILE A 6 -0.09 17.42 4.51
C ILE A 6 1.32 16.85 4.42
N LEU A 7 1.60 15.84 5.22
CA LEU A 7 2.87 15.12 5.19
C LEU A 7 2.75 13.92 4.23
N GLY A 8 3.48 13.98 3.13
CA GLY A 8 3.45 12.95 2.09
C GLY A 8 2.55 13.31 0.91
N ALA A 9 3.03 13.00 -0.29
CA ALA A 9 2.37 13.23 -1.58
C ALA A 9 1.98 11.95 -2.31
N GLY A 10 1.79 10.85 -1.57
CA GLY A 10 1.27 9.58 -2.09
C GLY A 10 -0.21 9.67 -2.47
N VAL A 11 -0.87 8.53 -2.69
CA VAL A 11 -2.29 8.50 -3.11
C VAL A 11 -3.17 9.29 -2.16
N SER A 12 -3.10 9.05 -0.84
CA SER A 12 -3.95 9.73 0.14
C SER A 12 -3.67 11.22 0.25
N GLY A 13 -2.38 11.61 0.42
CA GLY A 13 -2.00 13.01 0.63
C GLY A 13 -2.23 13.86 -0.61
N HIS A 14 -1.92 13.32 -1.81
CA HIS A 14 -2.20 14.01 -3.07
C HIS A 14 -3.71 14.18 -3.31
N THR A 15 -4.52 13.16 -3.04
CA THR A 15 -5.98 13.25 -3.10
C THR A 15 -6.50 14.29 -2.11
N ALA A 16 -6.00 14.30 -0.87
CA ALA A 16 -6.37 15.32 0.12
C ALA A 16 -6.03 16.72 -0.38
N ALA A 17 -4.83 16.95 -0.90
CA ALA A 17 -4.42 18.23 -1.47
C ALA A 17 -5.33 18.67 -2.63
N GLN A 18 -5.72 17.77 -3.52
CA GLN A 18 -6.62 18.06 -4.64
C GLN A 18 -8.01 18.53 -4.15
N HIS A 19 -8.59 17.81 -3.19
CA HIS A 19 -9.92 18.14 -2.69
C HIS A 19 -9.92 19.43 -1.82
N LEU A 20 -8.91 19.60 -0.95
CA LEU A 20 -8.74 20.83 -0.17
C LEU A 20 -8.56 22.06 -1.07
N SER A 21 -7.65 21.98 -2.04
CA SER A 21 -7.40 23.10 -2.96
C SER A 21 -8.65 23.50 -3.75
N ARG A 22 -9.48 22.52 -4.11
CA ARG A 22 -10.76 22.78 -4.78
C ARG A 22 -11.79 23.41 -3.84
N ALA A 23 -11.95 22.88 -2.63
CA ALA A 23 -12.93 23.35 -1.66
C ALA A 23 -12.59 24.75 -1.15
N LEU A 24 -11.31 25.06 -0.95
CA LEU A 24 -10.82 26.33 -0.44
C LEU A 24 -10.51 27.34 -1.55
N LYS A 25 -10.84 27.05 -2.80
CA LYS A 25 -10.56 27.94 -3.94
C LYS A 25 -11.22 29.30 -3.77
N GLY A 26 -10.41 30.36 -3.92
CA GLY A 26 -10.89 31.77 -3.81
C GLY A 26 -10.93 32.27 -2.38
N THR A 27 -10.50 31.50 -1.40
CA THR A 27 -10.29 31.92 -0.01
C THR A 27 -8.82 32.31 0.22
N ASN A 28 -8.51 32.80 1.43
CA ASN A 28 -7.15 33.09 1.87
C ASN A 28 -6.53 31.96 2.73
N HIS A 29 -7.13 30.77 2.73
CA HIS A 29 -6.60 29.61 3.43
C HIS A 29 -5.49 28.94 2.62
N GLU A 30 -4.54 28.32 3.31
CA GLU A 30 -3.34 27.72 2.71
C GLU A 30 -3.35 26.20 2.82
N VAL A 31 -2.96 25.52 1.73
CA VAL A 31 -2.67 24.10 1.71
C VAL A 31 -1.19 23.89 1.38
N VAL A 32 -0.46 23.23 2.27
CA VAL A 32 0.96 22.95 2.13
C VAL A 32 1.18 21.45 2.09
N VAL A 33 1.96 20.96 1.13
CA VAL A 33 2.38 19.55 1.03
C VAL A 33 3.88 19.46 1.24
N ILE A 34 4.31 18.58 2.15
CA ILE A 34 5.70 18.27 2.44
C ILE A 34 5.96 16.84 2.00
N SER A 35 6.85 16.62 1.03
CA SER A 35 7.20 15.26 0.56
C SER A 35 8.64 15.23 0.03
N PRO A 36 9.43 14.19 0.35
CA PRO A 36 10.78 14.07 -0.19
C PRO A 36 10.80 13.81 -1.69
N ASN A 37 9.76 13.19 -2.23
CA ASN A 37 9.66 12.84 -3.64
C ASN A 37 9.03 13.99 -4.44
N LYS A 38 9.73 14.49 -5.46
CA LYS A 38 9.19 15.45 -6.42
C LYS A 38 8.32 14.83 -7.50
N GLN A 39 8.27 13.48 -7.56
CA GLN A 39 7.44 12.74 -8.50
C GLN A 39 6.34 11.97 -7.76
N TRP A 40 5.15 11.97 -8.35
CA TRP A 40 4.07 11.06 -7.96
C TRP A 40 4.18 9.77 -8.75
N ASN A 41 4.01 8.63 -8.07
CA ASN A 41 4.09 7.31 -8.70
C ASN A 41 2.75 6.57 -8.55
N TRP A 42 2.20 6.08 -9.66
CA TRP A 42 1.07 5.16 -9.67
C TRP A 42 1.55 3.73 -9.44
N ILE A 43 1.77 3.39 -8.18
CA ILE A 43 2.35 2.12 -7.70
C ILE A 43 1.65 0.88 -8.28
N PRO A 44 0.28 0.81 -8.41
CA PRO A 44 -0.38 -0.38 -8.95
C PRO A 44 0.08 -0.81 -10.35
N SER A 45 0.68 0.09 -11.11
CA SER A 45 1.23 -0.24 -12.44
C SER A 45 2.74 -0.49 -12.45
N ASN A 46 3.42 -0.38 -11.31
CA ASN A 46 4.82 -0.80 -11.18
C ASN A 46 4.99 -2.30 -11.51
N ILE A 47 3.94 -3.11 -11.32
CA ILE A 47 3.91 -4.52 -11.73
C ILE A 47 4.24 -4.67 -13.23
N TRP A 48 3.62 -3.86 -14.08
CA TRP A 48 3.89 -3.88 -15.52
C TRP A 48 5.25 -3.28 -15.89
N VAL A 49 5.72 -2.30 -15.09
CA VAL A 49 7.11 -1.80 -15.23
C VAL A 49 8.10 -2.90 -14.88
N GLY A 50 7.89 -3.60 -13.75
CA GLY A 50 8.77 -4.65 -13.25
C GLY A 50 8.87 -5.90 -14.12
N THR A 51 7.98 -6.05 -15.10
CA THR A 51 8.06 -7.10 -16.13
C THR A 51 8.50 -6.58 -17.50
N GLY A 52 8.83 -5.28 -17.62
CA GLY A 52 9.18 -4.66 -18.90
C GLY A 52 8.00 -4.41 -19.84
N SER A 53 6.76 -4.71 -19.41
CA SER A 53 5.56 -4.52 -20.24
C SER A 53 5.13 -3.05 -20.34
N MET A 54 5.64 -2.19 -19.47
CA MET A 54 5.38 -0.74 -19.46
C MET A 54 6.64 0.03 -19.10
N ALA A 55 6.89 1.15 -19.78
CA ALA A 55 8.00 2.03 -19.46
C ALA A 55 7.74 2.79 -18.13
N GLY A 56 8.79 2.98 -17.32
CA GLY A 56 8.69 3.61 -15.99
C GLY A 56 8.14 5.03 -16.00
N GLU A 57 8.39 5.79 -17.07
CA GLU A 57 7.89 7.17 -17.24
C GLU A 57 6.35 7.25 -17.35
N LYS A 58 5.70 6.15 -17.70
CA LYS A 58 4.24 6.11 -17.83
C LYS A 58 3.52 6.04 -16.49
N VAL A 59 4.20 5.65 -15.42
CA VAL A 59 3.61 5.52 -14.08
C VAL A 59 3.93 6.70 -13.16
N VAL A 60 4.69 7.70 -13.64
CA VAL A 60 5.09 8.86 -12.84
C VAL A 60 4.75 10.19 -13.51
N PHE A 61 4.73 11.25 -12.72
CA PHE A 61 4.73 12.64 -13.17
C PHE A 61 5.26 13.58 -12.09
N ASP A 62 5.77 14.76 -12.49
CA ASP A 62 6.30 15.76 -11.57
C ASP A 62 5.19 16.48 -10.81
N LEU A 63 5.31 16.54 -9.47
CA LEU A 63 4.35 17.18 -8.55
C LEU A 63 4.37 18.72 -8.60
N PRO A 64 5.54 19.42 -8.64
CA PRO A 64 5.58 20.87 -8.53
C PRO A 64 4.70 21.61 -9.56
N PRO A 65 4.67 21.24 -10.87
CA PRO A 65 3.79 21.89 -11.83
C PRO A 65 2.30 21.68 -11.54
N VAL A 66 1.94 20.50 -10.99
CA VAL A 66 0.56 20.17 -10.64
C VAL A 66 0.12 20.97 -9.43
N TYR A 67 0.92 21.03 -8.37
CA TYR A 67 0.63 21.79 -7.17
C TYR A 67 0.56 23.31 -7.44
N LYS A 68 1.48 23.83 -8.26
CA LYS A 68 1.41 25.23 -8.73
C LYS A 68 0.06 25.56 -9.39
N LYS A 69 -0.42 24.66 -10.27
CA LYS A 69 -1.74 24.82 -10.93
C LYS A 69 -2.90 24.77 -9.93
N MET A 70 -2.75 24.00 -8.86
CA MET A 70 -3.75 23.85 -7.80
C MET A 70 -3.74 25.00 -6.79
N GLY A 71 -2.68 25.83 -6.77
CA GLY A 71 -2.47 26.83 -5.72
C GLY A 71 -2.06 26.21 -4.38
N VAL A 72 -1.39 25.05 -4.42
CA VAL A 72 -0.85 24.34 -3.26
C VAL A 72 0.62 24.64 -3.14
N THR A 73 1.08 25.00 -1.94
CA THR A 73 2.50 25.16 -1.62
C THR A 73 3.15 23.79 -1.49
N PHE A 74 4.25 23.57 -2.17
CA PHE A 74 4.98 22.30 -2.13
C PHE A 74 6.40 22.48 -1.62
N HIS A 75 6.77 21.75 -0.57
CA HIS A 75 8.13 21.65 -0.07
C HIS A 75 8.68 20.26 -0.37
N GLN A 76 9.74 20.20 -1.17
CA GLN A 76 10.48 18.94 -1.36
C GLN A 76 11.34 18.71 -0.12
N ALA A 77 10.77 18.01 0.85
CA ALA A 77 11.37 17.85 2.17
C ALA A 77 10.87 16.57 2.87
N LYS A 78 11.65 16.09 3.81
CA LYS A 78 11.34 14.95 4.66
C LYS A 78 10.86 15.47 6.01
N ALA A 79 9.62 15.20 6.38
CA ALA A 79 9.11 15.46 7.72
C ALA A 79 9.90 14.64 8.76
N THR A 80 10.28 15.27 9.86
CA THR A 80 11.12 14.67 10.91
C THR A 80 10.48 14.69 12.29
N GLY A 81 9.58 15.68 12.55
CA GLY A 81 8.98 15.79 13.88
C GLY A 81 7.63 16.51 13.87
N LEU A 82 6.84 16.18 14.89
CA LEU A 82 5.56 16.80 15.20
C LEU A 82 5.64 17.49 16.55
N HIS A 83 5.11 18.70 16.64
CA HIS A 83 4.98 19.48 17.85
C HIS A 83 3.51 19.89 18.02
N PRO A 84 2.64 18.93 18.42
CA PRO A 84 1.19 19.13 18.38
C PRO A 84 0.68 20.14 19.43
N GLU A 85 1.45 20.39 20.50
CA GLU A 85 1.15 21.37 21.54
C GLU A 85 1.85 22.72 21.29
N GLY A 86 2.66 22.82 20.23
CA GLY A 86 3.57 23.96 20.04
C GLY A 86 4.78 23.92 20.96
N ASP A 87 5.32 25.09 21.32
CA ASP A 87 6.49 25.24 22.20
C ASP A 87 6.25 26.25 23.35
N GLY A 88 5.00 26.59 23.63
CA GLY A 88 4.60 27.58 24.63
C GLY A 88 4.64 29.04 24.13
N VAL A 89 5.22 29.30 22.96
CA VAL A 89 5.26 30.62 22.30
C VAL A 89 4.45 30.56 20.99
N ARG A 90 4.65 29.50 20.23
CA ARG A 90 3.96 29.24 18.96
C ARG A 90 2.89 28.16 19.15
N GLY A 91 1.90 28.16 18.24
CA GLY A 91 0.94 27.07 18.09
C GLY A 91 1.58 25.76 17.56
N PRO A 92 0.76 24.77 17.22
CA PRO A 92 1.24 23.50 16.68
C PRO A 92 2.09 23.69 15.42
N PHE A 93 3.21 22.95 15.30
CA PHE A 93 4.07 23.01 14.13
C PHE A 93 4.70 21.64 13.80
N VAL A 94 5.21 21.51 12.59
CA VAL A 94 6.01 20.36 12.13
C VAL A 94 7.44 20.80 11.86
N THR A 95 8.39 19.90 12.08
CA THR A 95 9.78 20.05 11.63
C THR A 95 10.00 19.17 10.40
N TYR A 96 10.73 19.69 9.44
CA TYR A 96 11.13 18.95 8.26
C TYR A 96 12.52 19.34 7.78
N GLU A 97 13.20 18.40 7.13
CA GLU A 97 14.51 18.58 6.51
C GLU A 97 14.32 18.71 4.99
N ARG A 98 14.83 19.78 4.41
CA ARG A 98 14.80 20.03 2.97
C ARG A 98 15.70 19.04 2.26
N VAL A 99 15.22 18.56 1.08
CA VAL A 99 15.97 17.65 0.20
C VAL A 99 16.00 18.17 -1.25
N ASP A 100 15.61 19.43 -1.46
CA ASP A 100 15.70 20.10 -2.75
C ASP A 100 17.10 20.67 -2.99
N ASP A 101 17.51 20.73 -4.27
CA ASP A 101 18.85 21.11 -4.71
C ASP A 101 19.29 22.46 -4.10
N GLY A 102 20.42 22.47 -3.41
CA GLY A 102 21.04 23.63 -2.78
C GLY A 102 20.52 24.00 -1.39
N HIS A 103 19.61 23.18 -0.84
CA HIS A 103 19.05 23.36 0.50
C HIS A 103 19.05 22.06 1.33
N GLU A 104 19.74 21.04 0.86
CA GLU A 104 19.78 19.71 1.48
C GLU A 104 20.25 19.81 2.94
N GLY A 105 19.51 19.20 3.85
CA GLY A 105 19.81 19.17 5.29
C GLY A 105 19.35 20.42 6.06
N GLU A 106 18.78 21.43 5.40
CA GLU A 106 18.21 22.60 6.08
C GLU A 106 16.92 22.18 6.83
N THR A 107 16.95 22.36 8.15
CA THR A 107 15.77 22.11 9.01
C THR A 107 14.88 23.34 9.04
N VAL A 108 13.59 23.13 8.80
CA VAL A 108 12.56 24.16 8.78
C VAL A 108 11.42 23.77 9.70
N GLU A 109 10.84 24.76 10.37
CA GLU A 109 9.64 24.62 11.20
C GLU A 109 8.46 25.34 10.53
N LEU A 110 7.29 24.68 10.50
CA LEU A 110 6.10 25.22 9.87
C LEU A 110 4.88 25.01 10.78
N GLU A 111 4.28 26.13 11.21
CA GLU A 111 3.04 26.10 11.98
C GLU A 111 1.86 25.63 11.13
N TYR A 112 0.89 24.94 11.76
CA TYR A 112 -0.34 24.49 11.14
C TYR A 112 -1.56 24.69 12.04
N ASP A 113 -2.73 24.86 11.42
CA ASP A 113 -4.02 24.75 12.09
C ASP A 113 -4.55 23.32 12.00
N TYR A 114 -4.30 22.63 10.88
CA TYR A 114 -4.71 21.26 10.61
C TYR A 114 -3.56 20.46 10.01
N LEU A 115 -3.41 19.21 10.44
CA LEU A 115 -2.36 18.30 9.96
C LEU A 115 -2.94 16.99 9.44
N ILE A 116 -2.50 16.58 8.24
CA ILE A 116 -2.77 15.25 7.69
C ILE A 116 -1.45 14.48 7.56
N ASN A 117 -1.28 13.44 8.36
CA ASN A 117 -0.20 12.48 8.15
C ASN A 117 -0.60 11.50 7.05
N ALA A 118 -0.02 11.66 5.87
CA ALA A 118 -0.17 10.81 4.69
C ALA A 118 1.21 10.35 4.18
N THR A 119 2.18 10.20 5.07
CA THR A 119 3.57 9.84 4.75
C THR A 119 3.71 8.47 4.08
N GLY A 120 2.69 7.63 4.20
CA GLY A 120 2.73 6.26 3.70
C GLY A 120 3.66 5.36 4.55
N PRO A 121 4.15 4.25 4.00
CA PRO A 121 5.02 3.35 4.72
C PRO A 121 6.50 3.72 4.55
N ARG A 122 7.31 3.34 5.53
CA ARG A 122 8.70 2.98 5.31
C ARG A 122 8.76 1.54 4.79
N LEU A 123 9.48 1.32 3.70
CA LEU A 123 9.80 -0.03 3.18
C LEU A 123 10.91 -0.61 4.05
N THR A 124 10.60 -1.58 4.90
CA THR A 124 11.50 -2.05 5.96
C THR A 124 12.27 -3.29 5.47
N PHE A 125 13.11 -3.10 4.45
CA PHE A 125 13.96 -4.20 3.93
C PHE A 125 14.92 -4.74 4.99
N ASP A 126 15.38 -3.89 5.88
CA ASP A 126 16.27 -4.22 7.00
C ASP A 126 15.63 -5.12 8.08
N ALA A 127 14.31 -5.37 8.03
CA ALA A 127 13.65 -6.33 8.90
C ALA A 127 14.04 -7.80 8.60
N THR A 128 14.52 -8.09 7.40
CA THR A 128 14.99 -9.41 7.00
C THR A 128 16.40 -9.28 6.43
N PRO A 129 17.40 -9.92 7.04
CA PRO A 129 18.80 -9.86 6.55
C PRO A 129 18.92 -10.23 5.07
N GLY A 130 19.53 -9.36 4.28
CA GLY A 130 19.77 -9.55 2.84
C GLY A 130 18.54 -9.36 1.95
N LEU A 131 17.41 -8.89 2.47
CA LEU A 131 16.23 -8.56 1.68
C LEU A 131 16.41 -7.19 1.00
N GLY A 132 15.96 -7.08 -0.24
CA GLY A 132 15.86 -5.82 -0.99
C GLY A 132 16.89 -5.64 -2.09
N PRO A 133 16.69 -4.63 -2.96
CA PRO A 133 17.57 -4.34 -4.08
C PRO A 133 18.75 -3.44 -3.73
N ASP A 134 18.71 -2.76 -2.58
CA ASP A 134 19.66 -1.75 -2.15
C ASP A 134 20.57 -2.26 -1.02
N ASP A 135 21.64 -1.53 -0.69
CA ASP A 135 22.50 -1.74 0.48
C ASP A 135 23.06 -3.18 0.64
N GLY A 136 23.33 -3.85 -0.47
CA GLY A 136 23.86 -5.22 -0.48
C GLY A 136 22.77 -6.29 -0.27
N GLY A 137 21.53 -5.95 -0.52
CA GLY A 137 20.41 -6.91 -0.59
C GLY A 137 20.56 -7.89 -1.76
N ASN A 138 19.91 -9.02 -1.65
CA ASN A 138 20.02 -10.16 -2.59
C ASN A 138 18.68 -10.45 -3.28
N SER A 139 17.71 -9.57 -3.20
CA SER A 139 16.42 -9.72 -3.89
C SER A 139 15.97 -8.41 -4.52
N LEU A 140 15.04 -8.50 -5.45
CA LEU A 140 14.45 -7.40 -6.18
C LEU A 140 13.13 -6.94 -5.54
N SER A 141 12.60 -5.81 -6.00
CA SER A 141 11.35 -5.24 -5.53
C SER A 141 10.62 -4.49 -6.65
N VAL A 142 9.32 -4.28 -6.50
CA VAL A 142 8.49 -3.43 -7.39
C VAL A 142 7.81 -2.30 -6.63
N CYS A 143 8.22 -2.05 -5.38
CA CYS A 143 7.58 -1.07 -4.51
C CYS A 143 7.74 0.38 -5.00
N THR A 144 8.80 0.69 -5.75
CA THR A 144 9.02 2.00 -6.39
C THR A 144 9.18 1.85 -7.91
N LYS A 145 9.07 2.96 -8.64
CA LYS A 145 9.33 2.96 -10.09
C LYS A 145 10.74 2.47 -10.41
N ASP A 146 11.76 2.93 -9.66
CA ASP A 146 13.15 2.60 -9.93
C ASP A 146 13.47 1.14 -9.59
N HIS A 147 12.93 0.61 -8.48
CA HIS A 147 13.01 -0.82 -8.16
C HIS A 147 12.35 -1.66 -9.27
N ALA A 148 11.19 -1.22 -9.77
CA ALA A 148 10.48 -1.95 -10.83
C ALA A 148 11.28 -1.95 -12.15
N VAL A 149 11.93 -0.85 -12.52
CA VAL A 149 12.81 -0.80 -13.71
C VAL A 149 13.97 -1.78 -13.54
N HIS A 150 14.67 -1.73 -12.40
CA HIS A 150 15.76 -2.68 -12.09
C HIS A 150 15.27 -4.13 -12.15
N CYS A 151 14.09 -4.40 -11.58
CA CYS A 151 13.49 -5.73 -11.62
C CYS A 151 13.21 -6.22 -13.06
N ALA A 152 12.77 -5.32 -13.96
CA ALA A 152 12.54 -5.63 -15.37
C ALA A 152 13.85 -5.94 -16.13
N ASP A 153 14.91 -5.20 -15.82
CA ASP A 153 16.23 -5.41 -16.45
C ASP A 153 16.77 -6.80 -16.07
N GLU A 154 16.72 -7.18 -14.80
CA GLU A 154 17.17 -8.49 -14.31
C GLU A 154 16.30 -9.64 -14.87
N LEU A 155 14.97 -9.48 -14.92
CA LEU A 155 14.08 -10.46 -15.51
C LEU A 155 14.36 -10.66 -17.02
N THR A 156 14.60 -9.56 -17.74
CA THR A 156 14.92 -9.60 -19.17
C THR A 156 16.25 -10.30 -19.41
N ALA A 157 17.28 -9.96 -18.62
CA ALA A 157 18.60 -10.60 -18.72
C ALA A 157 18.51 -12.11 -18.47
N LEU A 158 17.74 -12.54 -17.45
CA LEU A 158 17.54 -13.97 -17.18
C LEU A 158 16.81 -14.66 -18.33
N ILE A 159 15.74 -14.07 -18.87
CA ILE A 159 15.00 -14.64 -20.01
C ILE A 159 15.91 -14.78 -21.24
N ASP A 160 16.76 -13.81 -21.51
CA ASP A 160 17.67 -13.86 -22.65
C ASP A 160 18.77 -14.94 -22.45
N ASP A 161 19.28 -15.08 -21.23
CA ASP A 161 20.21 -16.17 -20.90
C ASP A 161 19.55 -17.56 -21.06
N MET A 162 18.32 -17.74 -20.55
CA MET A 162 17.56 -18.98 -20.74
C MET A 162 17.34 -19.32 -22.22
N LYS A 163 17.04 -18.32 -23.06
CA LYS A 163 16.92 -18.54 -24.52
C LYS A 163 18.25 -18.95 -25.15
N ALA A 164 19.33 -18.29 -24.77
CA ALA A 164 20.64 -18.53 -25.37
C ALA A 164 21.24 -19.88 -24.97
N THR A 165 21.05 -20.29 -23.74
CA THR A 165 21.70 -21.49 -23.15
C THR A 165 20.80 -22.72 -23.08
N GLY A 166 19.48 -22.54 -23.10
CA GLY A 166 18.50 -23.61 -22.84
C GLY A 166 18.47 -24.08 -21.38
N ARG A 167 19.15 -23.37 -20.44
CA ARG A 167 19.18 -23.77 -19.03
C ARG A 167 17.84 -23.56 -18.34
N ARG A 168 17.62 -24.33 -17.29
CA ARG A 168 16.50 -24.09 -16.37
C ARG A 168 16.84 -23.00 -15.37
N ALA A 169 15.81 -22.28 -14.91
CA ALA A 169 15.93 -21.26 -13.88
C ALA A 169 14.79 -21.35 -12.87
N THR A 170 15.07 -21.01 -11.61
CA THR A 170 14.08 -20.89 -10.55
C THR A 170 13.82 -19.42 -10.28
N LEU A 171 12.55 -19.00 -10.42
CA LEU A 171 12.10 -17.63 -10.13
C LEU A 171 11.19 -17.63 -8.91
N VAL A 172 11.57 -16.89 -7.89
CA VAL A 172 10.81 -16.73 -6.64
C VAL A 172 10.16 -15.36 -6.60
N VAL A 173 8.85 -15.34 -6.41
CA VAL A 173 8.06 -14.09 -6.25
C VAL A 173 7.26 -14.21 -4.97
N GLY A 174 7.25 -13.18 -4.13
CA GLY A 174 6.41 -13.25 -2.92
C GLY A 174 6.75 -12.26 -1.83
N MET A 175 6.60 -12.74 -0.58
CA MET A 175 6.78 -11.98 0.64
C MET A 175 8.16 -12.22 1.25
N GLY A 176 8.85 -11.13 1.61
CA GLY A 176 10.19 -11.18 2.19
C GLY A 176 10.22 -11.20 3.72
N HIS A 177 9.07 -11.27 4.38
CA HIS A 177 8.96 -11.33 5.84
C HIS A 177 7.60 -11.91 6.26
N GLY A 178 7.52 -12.50 7.44
CA GLY A 178 6.28 -13.10 7.96
C GLY A 178 5.12 -12.11 8.19
N THR A 179 5.39 -10.80 8.26
CA THR A 179 4.37 -9.77 8.50
C THR A 179 4.25 -8.76 7.34
N CYS A 180 4.58 -9.18 6.14
CA CYS A 180 4.39 -8.35 4.94
C CYS A 180 2.90 -8.07 4.67
N THR A 181 2.67 -7.12 3.77
CA THR A 181 1.36 -6.77 3.21
C THR A 181 1.44 -6.73 1.67
N CYS A 182 0.29 -6.61 1.02
CA CYS A 182 0.17 -6.53 -0.44
C CYS A 182 0.41 -7.86 -1.17
N GLU A 183 -0.05 -8.96 -0.61
CA GLU A 183 -0.03 -10.29 -1.23
C GLU A 183 -0.62 -10.26 -2.63
N GLY A 184 -1.67 -9.45 -2.86
CA GLY A 184 -2.24 -9.23 -4.18
C GLY A 184 -1.28 -8.63 -5.21
N ALA A 185 -0.27 -7.86 -4.79
CA ALA A 185 0.75 -7.34 -5.70
C ALA A 185 1.75 -8.42 -6.11
N ALA A 186 2.20 -9.25 -5.17
CA ALA A 186 3.06 -10.39 -5.50
C ALA A 186 2.33 -11.45 -6.33
N PHE A 187 1.05 -11.73 -6.01
CA PHE A 187 0.16 -12.57 -6.81
C PHE A 187 0.06 -12.04 -8.26
N GLU A 188 -0.16 -10.76 -8.45
CA GLU A 188 -0.21 -10.17 -9.77
C GLU A 188 1.14 -10.26 -10.48
N TYR A 189 2.24 -10.00 -9.78
CA TYR A 189 3.57 -10.02 -10.37
C TYR A 189 3.95 -11.42 -10.87
N VAL A 190 3.70 -12.47 -10.07
CA VAL A 190 4.05 -13.85 -10.47
C VAL A 190 3.35 -14.28 -11.77
N PHE A 191 2.09 -13.88 -11.97
CA PHE A 191 1.35 -14.22 -13.20
C PHE A 191 1.75 -13.35 -14.40
N ASN A 192 2.22 -12.13 -14.18
CA ASN A 192 2.82 -11.33 -15.25
C ASN A 192 4.20 -11.87 -15.63
N VAL A 193 4.98 -12.40 -14.69
CA VAL A 193 6.22 -13.13 -14.98
C VAL A 193 5.92 -14.41 -15.79
N ASP A 194 4.92 -15.22 -15.38
CA ASP A 194 4.46 -16.39 -16.17
C ASP A 194 4.12 -15.99 -17.62
N HIS A 195 3.39 -14.87 -17.78
CA HIS A 195 3.03 -14.35 -19.11
C HIS A 195 4.27 -14.01 -19.95
N GLU A 196 5.26 -13.29 -19.37
CA GLU A 196 6.48 -12.92 -20.10
C GLU A 196 7.34 -14.14 -20.45
N LEU A 197 7.45 -15.13 -19.55
CA LEU A 197 8.14 -16.40 -19.82
C LEU A 197 7.46 -17.17 -20.98
N ARG A 198 6.12 -17.22 -21.03
CA ARG A 198 5.35 -17.81 -22.13
C ARG A 198 5.55 -17.05 -23.44
N ARG A 199 5.47 -15.73 -23.38
CA ARG A 199 5.69 -14.85 -24.55
C ARG A 199 7.10 -15.02 -25.12
N ALA A 200 8.07 -15.23 -24.25
CA ALA A 200 9.46 -15.47 -24.62
C ALA A 200 9.75 -16.89 -25.11
N GLY A 201 8.82 -17.85 -24.92
CA GLY A 201 8.98 -19.24 -25.27
C GLY A 201 9.89 -20.06 -24.36
N VAL A 202 10.14 -19.58 -23.10
CA VAL A 202 11.03 -20.25 -22.13
C VAL A 202 10.29 -20.76 -20.89
N ARG A 203 8.95 -20.71 -20.85
CA ARG A 203 8.18 -21.09 -19.66
C ARG A 203 8.47 -22.51 -19.17
N GLU A 204 8.67 -23.45 -20.06
CA GLU A 204 8.98 -24.86 -19.73
C GLU A 204 10.37 -25.05 -19.09
N GLN A 205 11.23 -24.03 -19.17
CA GLN A 205 12.55 -24.01 -18.53
C GLN A 205 12.52 -23.36 -17.15
N ALA A 206 11.36 -22.77 -16.73
CA ALA A 206 11.24 -22.04 -15.49
C ALA A 206 10.52 -22.86 -14.42
N ASP A 207 11.11 -22.95 -13.21
CA ASP A 207 10.40 -23.28 -11.98
C ASP A 207 9.95 -21.97 -11.34
N LEU A 208 8.65 -21.66 -11.45
CA LEU A 208 8.07 -20.42 -10.95
C LEU A 208 7.40 -20.65 -9.59
N VAL A 209 7.90 -20.00 -8.56
CA VAL A 209 7.51 -20.20 -7.16
C VAL A 209 6.91 -18.93 -6.58
N TYR A 210 5.75 -19.07 -5.97
CA TYR A 210 5.10 -18.04 -5.14
C TYR A 210 5.33 -18.36 -3.67
N LEU A 211 6.07 -17.51 -2.96
CA LEU A 211 6.40 -17.66 -1.54
C LEU A 211 5.59 -16.64 -0.74
N THR A 212 4.67 -17.10 0.13
CA THR A 212 3.75 -16.20 0.81
C THR A 212 3.61 -16.50 2.31
N ASN A 213 3.39 -15.43 3.07
CA ASN A 213 3.02 -15.46 4.49
C ASN A 213 1.52 -15.77 4.71
N GLU A 214 0.72 -15.85 3.65
CA GLU A 214 -0.66 -16.33 3.74
C GLU A 214 -0.68 -17.79 4.19
N ALA A 215 -1.55 -18.12 5.14
CA ALA A 215 -1.71 -19.52 5.57
C ALA A 215 -2.39 -20.39 4.49
N GLU A 216 -3.19 -19.77 3.63
CA GLU A 216 -3.88 -20.36 2.49
C GLU A 216 -3.84 -19.39 1.31
N LEU A 217 -3.73 -19.90 0.09
CA LEU A 217 -3.82 -19.08 -1.12
C LEU A 217 -5.16 -18.32 -1.17
N GLY A 218 -5.10 -17.05 -1.53
CA GLY A 218 -6.30 -16.24 -1.67
C GLY A 218 -6.78 -15.56 -0.38
N ASP A 219 -5.96 -15.58 0.68
CA ASP A 219 -6.18 -14.79 1.89
C ASP A 219 -6.04 -13.28 1.61
N PHE A 220 -5.02 -12.88 0.85
CA PHE A 220 -4.72 -11.50 0.43
C PHE A 220 -4.62 -10.49 1.58
N GLY A 221 -4.32 -10.92 2.80
CA GLY A 221 -4.28 -10.07 4.00
C GLY A 221 -5.67 -9.58 4.46
N VAL A 222 -6.75 -10.18 3.96
CA VAL A 222 -8.15 -9.82 4.26
C VAL A 222 -8.95 -11.00 4.82
N GLY A 223 -8.28 -12.06 5.26
CA GLY A 223 -8.92 -13.29 5.76
C GLY A 223 -9.59 -14.10 4.65
N GLY A 224 -9.18 -13.93 3.41
CA GLY A 224 -9.84 -14.49 2.24
C GLY A 224 -11.17 -13.79 1.92
N MET A 225 -11.83 -14.27 0.88
CA MET A 225 -13.17 -13.78 0.50
C MET A 225 -14.12 -14.96 0.39
N ARG A 226 -15.25 -14.86 1.10
CA ARG A 226 -16.41 -15.76 0.91
C ARG A 226 -17.54 -14.93 0.34
N PHE A 227 -18.17 -15.41 -0.72
CA PHE A 227 -19.26 -14.69 -1.38
C PHE A 227 -20.19 -15.65 -2.10
N THR A 228 -21.44 -15.21 -2.29
CA THR A 228 -22.45 -16.00 -2.98
C THR A 228 -22.62 -15.48 -4.40
N GLU A 229 -22.40 -16.35 -5.37
CA GLU A 229 -22.59 -16.04 -6.78
C GLU A 229 -23.53 -17.06 -7.42
N ASN A 230 -24.58 -16.58 -8.09
CA ASN A 230 -25.59 -17.42 -8.74
C ASN A 230 -26.21 -18.49 -7.82
N GLY A 231 -26.29 -18.21 -6.51
CA GLY A 231 -26.83 -19.14 -5.49
C GLY A 231 -25.80 -20.13 -4.93
N TYR A 232 -24.55 -20.06 -5.34
CA TYR A 232 -23.46 -20.89 -4.82
C TYR A 232 -22.55 -20.06 -3.92
N LEU A 233 -22.25 -20.58 -2.73
CA LEU A 233 -21.20 -20.05 -1.87
C LEU A 233 -19.84 -20.47 -2.45
N THR A 234 -18.94 -19.51 -2.67
CA THR A 234 -17.60 -19.75 -3.16
C THR A 234 -16.56 -19.01 -2.31
N GLU A 235 -15.30 -19.33 -2.48
CA GLU A 235 -14.18 -18.77 -1.72
C GLU A 235 -13.03 -18.39 -2.67
N SER A 236 -12.33 -17.30 -2.34
CA SER A 236 -11.15 -16.87 -3.10
C SER A 236 -10.09 -17.97 -3.23
N ARG A 237 -9.93 -18.82 -2.22
CA ARG A 237 -9.01 -19.95 -2.25
C ARG A 237 -9.22 -20.87 -3.45
N LEU A 238 -10.47 -21.24 -3.73
CA LEU A 238 -10.79 -22.21 -4.78
C LEU A 238 -10.34 -21.75 -6.18
N TRP A 239 -10.64 -20.52 -6.54
CA TRP A 239 -10.25 -20.01 -7.84
C TRP A 239 -8.76 -19.63 -7.88
N THR A 240 -8.17 -19.20 -6.75
CA THR A 240 -6.72 -18.94 -6.65
C THR A 240 -5.93 -20.23 -6.88
N GLU A 241 -6.23 -21.29 -6.14
CA GLU A 241 -5.59 -22.60 -6.31
C GLU A 241 -5.77 -23.16 -7.74
N SER A 242 -6.93 -22.92 -8.35
CA SER A 242 -7.18 -23.33 -9.73
C SER A 242 -6.27 -22.60 -10.72
N LEU A 243 -6.09 -21.28 -10.53
CA LEU A 243 -5.21 -20.47 -11.39
C LEU A 243 -3.74 -20.87 -11.25
N PHE A 244 -3.28 -21.14 -10.02
CA PHE A 244 -1.91 -21.62 -9.77
C PHE A 244 -1.64 -22.95 -10.48
N ARG A 245 -2.58 -23.88 -10.40
CA ARG A 245 -2.51 -25.18 -11.09
C ARG A 245 -2.51 -25.02 -12.63
N GLU A 246 -3.42 -24.19 -13.16
CA GLU A 246 -3.53 -23.92 -14.59
C GLU A 246 -2.22 -23.36 -15.16
N ARG A 247 -1.56 -22.50 -14.40
CA ARG A 247 -0.34 -21.81 -14.84
C ARG A 247 0.95 -22.51 -14.43
N ASP A 248 0.86 -23.65 -13.77
CA ASP A 248 2.01 -24.41 -13.27
C ASP A 248 2.92 -23.54 -12.38
N VAL A 249 2.32 -22.78 -11.46
CA VAL A 249 3.02 -21.98 -10.45
C VAL A 249 2.98 -22.72 -9.12
N ARG A 250 4.15 -23.02 -8.58
CA ARG A 250 4.27 -23.68 -7.27
C ARG A 250 4.05 -22.65 -6.15
N ALA A 251 3.11 -22.91 -5.25
CA ALA A 251 2.89 -22.06 -4.08
C ALA A 251 3.51 -22.66 -2.82
N ILE A 252 4.20 -21.83 -2.04
CA ILE A 252 4.67 -22.10 -0.68
C ILE A 252 3.94 -21.14 0.23
N VAL A 253 2.99 -21.64 1.01
CA VAL A 253 2.13 -20.87 1.92
C VAL A 253 2.62 -20.97 3.36
N GLY A 254 2.22 -20.03 4.21
CA GLY A 254 2.58 -20.02 5.62
C GLY A 254 4.09 -19.90 5.85
N ALA A 255 4.77 -19.14 5.01
CA ALA A 255 6.21 -18.98 5.04
C ALA A 255 6.61 -17.64 5.65
N GLY A 256 7.51 -17.67 6.63
CA GLY A 256 8.19 -16.49 7.16
C GLY A 256 9.66 -16.52 6.73
N VAL A 257 10.06 -15.53 5.91
CA VAL A 257 11.45 -15.44 5.44
C VAL A 257 12.35 -15.00 6.60
N LEU A 258 13.42 -15.77 6.81
CA LEU A 258 14.43 -15.57 7.86
C LEU A 258 15.58 -14.69 7.38
N LYS A 259 16.06 -14.95 6.17
CA LYS A 259 17.15 -14.23 5.49
C LYS A 259 17.16 -14.54 3.99
N VAL A 260 17.78 -13.66 3.22
CA VAL A 260 18.07 -13.84 1.79
C VAL A 260 19.57 -13.78 1.57
N GLU A 261 20.17 -14.86 1.12
CA GLU A 261 21.57 -14.92 0.72
C GLU A 261 21.68 -14.93 -0.82
N PRO A 262 22.85 -14.67 -1.41
CA PRO A 262 23.01 -14.74 -2.86
C PRO A 262 22.53 -16.09 -3.41
N GLY A 263 21.43 -16.09 -4.17
CA GLY A 263 20.85 -17.26 -4.79
C GLY A 263 20.04 -18.20 -3.87
N VAL A 264 19.82 -17.84 -2.58
CA VAL A 264 19.07 -18.70 -1.64
C VAL A 264 18.17 -17.86 -0.72
N VAL A 265 16.89 -18.24 -0.63
CA VAL A 265 15.97 -17.75 0.41
C VAL A 265 15.86 -18.80 1.51
N HIS A 266 16.08 -18.39 2.77
CA HIS A 266 15.83 -19.19 3.94
C HIS A 266 14.50 -18.78 4.56
N TYR A 267 13.61 -19.73 4.80
CA TYR A 267 12.30 -19.44 5.38
C TYR A 267 11.89 -20.53 6.39
N GLU A 268 11.00 -20.17 7.29
CA GLU A 268 10.38 -21.08 8.25
C GLU A 268 8.91 -21.28 7.88
N SER A 269 8.45 -22.51 7.88
CA SER A 269 7.04 -22.89 7.70
C SER A 269 6.29 -22.90 9.04
N LEU A 270 4.93 -22.92 8.98
CA LEU A 270 4.07 -22.85 10.18
C LEU A 270 4.35 -23.92 11.23
N ASP A 271 4.90 -25.08 10.84
CA ASP A 271 5.30 -26.17 11.75
C ASP A 271 6.66 -25.96 12.43
N GLY A 272 7.34 -24.83 12.14
CA GLY A 272 8.66 -24.49 12.67
C GLY A 272 9.83 -25.11 11.90
N THR A 273 9.58 -25.78 10.78
CA THR A 273 10.64 -26.35 9.95
C THR A 273 11.30 -25.24 9.12
N THR A 274 12.63 -25.21 9.15
CA THR A 274 13.44 -24.30 8.32
C THR A 274 13.74 -24.92 6.96
N HIS A 275 13.62 -24.13 5.90
CA HIS A 275 13.84 -24.56 4.52
C HIS A 275 14.80 -23.61 3.79
N GLU A 276 15.43 -24.13 2.76
CA GLU A 276 16.23 -23.38 1.79
C GLU A 276 15.58 -23.47 0.41
N LEU A 277 15.46 -22.35 -0.27
CA LEU A 277 14.91 -22.25 -1.62
C LEU A 277 15.92 -21.54 -2.51
N ALA A 278 16.60 -22.30 -3.36
CA ALA A 278 17.53 -21.75 -4.34
C ALA A 278 16.76 -20.94 -5.41
N PHE A 279 17.35 -19.86 -5.90
CA PHE A 279 16.77 -19.04 -6.95
C PHE A 279 17.82 -18.46 -7.90
N ASP A 280 17.41 -18.18 -9.13
CA ASP A 280 18.12 -17.37 -10.12
C ASP A 280 17.56 -15.94 -10.17
N PHE A 281 16.31 -15.76 -9.76
CA PHE A 281 15.62 -14.48 -9.69
C PHE A 281 14.71 -14.47 -8.46
N ALA A 282 14.76 -13.42 -7.65
CA ALA A 282 13.83 -13.26 -6.51
C ALA A 282 13.28 -11.85 -6.43
N MET A 283 11.95 -11.69 -6.54
CA MET A 283 11.23 -10.46 -6.23
C MET A 283 10.43 -10.65 -4.95
N LEU A 284 10.88 -10.02 -3.86
CA LEU A 284 10.31 -10.19 -2.53
C LEU A 284 9.89 -8.85 -1.94
N LEU A 285 8.65 -8.75 -1.48
CA LEU A 285 8.11 -7.53 -0.88
C LEU A 285 8.51 -7.41 0.59
N PRO A 286 8.87 -6.20 1.07
CA PRO A 286 9.23 -5.96 2.47
C PRO A 286 7.99 -5.76 3.34
N PRO A 287 8.12 -5.90 4.67
CA PRO A 287 7.12 -5.41 5.60
C PRO A 287 7.12 -3.88 5.64
N PHE A 288 6.01 -3.31 6.14
CA PHE A 288 5.81 -1.87 6.24
C PHE A 288 5.79 -1.43 7.70
N THR A 289 6.52 -0.35 7.99
CA THR A 289 6.44 0.40 9.26
C THR A 289 6.06 1.84 8.99
N GLY A 290 5.76 2.60 10.03
CA GLY A 290 5.59 4.05 9.91
C GLY A 290 6.91 4.73 9.53
N VAL A 291 6.81 5.87 8.88
CA VAL A 291 7.97 6.75 8.64
C VAL A 291 8.46 7.27 10.00
N PRO A 292 9.78 7.27 10.27
CA PRO A 292 10.32 7.78 11.52
C PRO A 292 9.97 9.26 11.71
N LEU A 293 9.09 9.53 12.67
CA LEU A 293 8.71 10.86 13.11
C LEU A 293 8.87 10.94 14.62
N THR A 294 9.47 12.01 15.13
CA THR A 294 9.43 12.32 16.55
C THR A 294 8.10 13.04 16.88
N ALA A 295 7.70 12.98 18.14
CA ALA A 295 6.58 13.78 18.65
C ALA A 295 7.00 14.39 19.98
N THR A 296 6.89 15.71 20.11
CA THR A 296 7.40 16.45 21.25
C THR A 296 6.34 17.41 21.77
N GLY A 297 6.04 17.36 23.08
CA GLY A 297 5.13 18.26 23.76
C GLY A 297 5.73 19.64 24.00
N ALA A 298 4.90 20.60 24.42
CA ALA A 298 5.30 21.98 24.70
C ALA A 298 6.37 22.10 25.80
N ASP A 299 6.42 21.14 26.70
CA ASP A 299 7.41 21.03 27.79
C ASP A 299 8.66 20.21 27.40
N GLY A 300 8.74 19.77 26.14
CA GLY A 300 9.84 18.94 25.63
C GLY A 300 9.68 17.44 25.90
N ARG A 301 8.54 16.99 26.48
CA ARG A 301 8.30 15.55 26.70
C ARG A 301 8.15 14.79 25.39
N ASP A 302 8.57 13.53 25.40
CA ASP A 302 8.30 12.61 24.30
C ASP A 302 6.82 12.22 24.32
N MET A 303 6.16 12.40 23.17
CA MET A 303 4.76 12.06 22.94
C MET A 303 4.59 10.91 21.96
N PHE A 304 5.66 10.16 21.67
CA PHE A 304 5.61 9.09 20.68
C PHE A 304 4.48 8.09 20.97
N ASP A 305 4.39 7.59 22.19
CA ASP A 305 3.39 6.60 22.57
C ASP A 305 1.95 7.14 22.59
N GLU A 306 1.77 8.47 22.64
CA GLU A 306 0.43 9.08 22.54
C GLU A 306 -0.06 9.09 21.09
N LEU A 307 0.85 9.40 20.15
CA LEU A 307 0.52 9.58 18.74
C LEU A 307 0.75 8.34 17.87
N PHE A 308 1.71 7.49 18.24
CA PHE A 308 2.14 6.39 17.39
C PHE A 308 1.97 5.03 18.06
N ALA A 309 1.76 4.01 17.26
CA ALA A 309 1.90 2.62 17.65
C ALA A 309 3.39 2.22 17.61
N PRO A 310 3.79 1.09 18.25
CA PRO A 310 5.20 0.67 18.30
C PRO A 310 5.89 0.52 16.94
N ASN A 311 5.14 0.29 15.87
CA ASN A 311 5.65 0.21 14.51
C ASN A 311 5.77 1.58 13.80
N GLY A 312 5.60 2.69 14.53
CA GLY A 312 5.69 4.05 14.01
C GLY A 312 4.50 4.54 13.19
N MET A 313 3.45 3.74 13.01
CA MET A 313 2.21 4.20 12.39
C MET A 313 1.37 5.01 13.36
N MET A 314 0.70 6.07 12.89
CA MET A 314 -0.05 6.99 13.75
C MET A 314 -1.37 6.36 14.23
N LYS A 315 -1.64 6.49 15.52
CA LYS A 315 -2.92 6.10 16.13
C LYS A 315 -4.04 7.03 15.69
N VAL A 316 -5.21 6.46 15.47
CA VAL A 316 -6.44 7.15 15.04
C VAL A 316 -7.63 6.70 15.89
N ASP A 317 -8.82 7.14 15.59
CA ASP A 317 -10.10 6.76 16.24
C ASP A 317 -10.43 5.27 16.05
N ALA A 318 -9.59 4.39 16.57
CA ALA A 318 -9.72 2.92 16.50
C ALA A 318 -9.61 2.30 17.88
N THR A 319 -10.17 1.11 18.06
CA THR A 319 -10.05 0.35 19.32
C THR A 319 -8.79 -0.50 19.30
N TYR A 320 -7.76 -0.06 20.03
CA TYR A 320 -6.48 -0.77 20.11
C TYR A 320 -6.42 -1.70 21.31
N GLY A 321 -5.56 -2.72 21.23
CA GLY A 321 -5.21 -3.57 22.37
C GLY A 321 -6.12 -4.79 22.58
N VAL A 322 -7.03 -5.08 21.65
CA VAL A 322 -7.80 -6.34 21.65
C VAL A 322 -6.85 -7.48 21.28
N ALA A 323 -6.46 -8.27 22.29
CA ALA A 323 -5.41 -9.28 22.14
C ALA A 323 -5.91 -10.58 21.48
N ASP A 324 -7.16 -10.98 21.77
CA ASP A 324 -7.75 -12.21 21.25
C ASP A 324 -8.36 -11.97 19.86
N PRO A 325 -7.88 -12.68 18.81
CA PRO A 325 -8.45 -12.58 17.48
C PRO A 325 -9.95 -12.91 17.39
N ASP A 326 -10.48 -13.75 18.29
CA ASP A 326 -11.90 -14.10 18.34
C ASP A 326 -12.79 -12.93 18.85
N GLU A 327 -12.18 -11.96 19.51
CA GLU A 327 -12.84 -10.74 20.00
C GLU A 327 -12.78 -9.58 19.00
N TRP A 328 -12.00 -9.67 17.92
CA TRP A 328 -11.88 -8.61 16.91
C TRP A 328 -13.22 -8.32 16.23
N ARG A 329 -13.50 -7.02 16.06
CA ARG A 329 -14.75 -6.53 15.44
C ARG A 329 -14.46 -5.53 14.34
N ALA A 330 -15.37 -5.46 13.40
CA ALA A 330 -15.35 -4.45 12.34
C ALA A 330 -15.42 -3.03 12.91
N ASP A 331 -16.13 -2.83 14.01
CA ASP A 331 -16.25 -1.55 14.70
C ASP A 331 -14.99 -1.11 15.46
N ASP A 332 -13.96 -1.97 15.59
CA ASP A 332 -12.65 -1.57 16.11
C ASP A 332 -11.90 -0.66 15.11
N TRP A 333 -12.27 -0.72 13.84
CA TRP A 333 -11.62 0.03 12.77
C TRP A 333 -12.06 1.49 12.73
N PRO A 334 -11.15 2.41 12.39
CA PRO A 334 -11.43 3.84 12.42
C PRO A 334 -12.52 4.25 11.44
N GLU A 335 -13.26 5.30 11.77
CA GLU A 335 -14.26 5.91 10.89
C GLU A 335 -13.80 7.25 10.34
N THR A 336 -13.09 8.07 11.14
CA THR A 336 -12.75 9.45 10.80
C THR A 336 -11.26 9.65 10.55
N TYR A 337 -10.41 8.71 10.98
CA TYR A 337 -8.95 8.75 10.91
C TYR A 337 -8.34 9.91 11.69
N ARG A 338 -9.08 10.49 12.64
CA ARG A 338 -8.61 11.56 13.52
C ARG A 338 -7.78 10.96 14.66
N SER A 339 -6.76 11.70 15.09
CA SER A 339 -6.00 11.35 16.29
C SER A 339 -6.91 11.34 17.53
N PRO A 340 -6.81 10.34 18.42
CA PRO A 340 -7.54 10.38 19.68
C PRO A 340 -7.02 11.44 20.66
N ALA A 341 -5.79 11.92 20.46
CA ALA A 341 -5.16 12.90 21.33
C ALA A 341 -5.35 14.35 20.85
N PHE A 342 -5.55 14.58 19.55
CA PHE A 342 -5.61 15.92 18.97
C PHE A 342 -6.72 16.06 17.92
N ASP A 343 -7.56 17.05 18.09
CA ASP A 343 -8.72 17.29 17.23
C ASP A 343 -8.37 17.79 15.83
N ASN A 344 -7.15 18.26 15.63
CA ASN A 344 -6.68 18.88 14.39
C ASN A 344 -5.63 18.04 13.65
N ILE A 345 -5.46 16.75 14.02
CA ILE A 345 -4.50 15.83 13.41
C ILE A 345 -5.22 14.58 12.90
N TRP A 346 -4.91 14.17 11.68
CA TRP A 346 -5.42 12.95 11.04
C TRP A 346 -4.28 12.13 10.46
N ALA A 347 -4.49 10.81 10.33
CA ALA A 347 -3.59 9.94 9.58
C ALA A 347 -4.36 9.09 8.58
N VAL A 348 -3.94 9.09 7.32
CA VAL A 348 -4.66 8.45 6.21
C VAL A 348 -3.77 7.55 5.36
N GLY A 349 -4.39 6.59 4.67
CA GLY A 349 -3.69 5.60 3.85
C GLY A 349 -2.86 4.64 4.71
N ILE A 350 -1.60 4.40 4.34
CA ILE A 350 -0.75 3.45 5.09
C ILE A 350 -0.14 4.09 6.35
N ALA A 351 -0.26 5.41 6.53
CA ALA A 351 0.30 6.10 7.69
C ALA A 351 -0.47 5.83 9.01
N PHE A 352 -1.76 5.45 8.96
CA PHE A 352 -2.49 5.11 10.16
C PHE A 352 -2.17 3.69 10.67
N ALA A 353 -2.19 3.48 11.97
CA ALA A 353 -2.03 2.19 12.62
C ALA A 353 -3.35 1.39 12.55
N PRO A 354 -3.38 0.20 11.91
CA PRO A 354 -4.54 -0.69 12.03
C PRO A 354 -4.70 -1.15 13.48
N PRO A 355 -5.95 -1.30 13.98
CA PRO A 355 -6.18 -1.79 15.34
C PRO A 355 -5.70 -3.23 15.53
N HIS A 356 -5.87 -4.04 14.53
CA HIS A 356 -5.48 -5.46 14.49
C HIS A 356 -5.30 -5.93 13.03
N ALA A 357 -4.83 -7.17 12.84
CA ALA A 357 -4.83 -7.81 11.53
C ALA A 357 -6.27 -8.14 11.10
N ILE A 358 -6.46 -8.41 9.80
CA ILE A 358 -7.72 -8.97 9.27
C ILE A 358 -7.59 -10.49 9.14
N SER A 359 -6.46 -10.95 8.63
CA SER A 359 -6.11 -12.38 8.59
C SER A 359 -5.69 -12.88 9.96
N THR A 360 -6.08 -14.09 10.32
CA THR A 360 -5.72 -14.68 11.62
C THR A 360 -4.21 -14.84 11.77
N PRO A 361 -3.57 -14.17 12.74
CA PRO A 361 -2.14 -14.31 12.98
C PRO A 361 -1.78 -15.72 13.43
N ARG A 362 -0.63 -16.20 12.99
CA ARG A 362 -0.06 -17.46 13.42
C ARG A 362 1.35 -17.21 13.96
N THR A 363 1.77 -18.08 14.86
CA THR A 363 3.13 -18.06 15.40
C THR A 363 3.68 -19.46 15.32
N THR A 364 4.87 -19.62 14.76
CA THR A 364 5.53 -20.93 14.66
C THR A 364 6.01 -21.41 16.03
N PRO A 365 6.32 -22.68 16.22
CA PRO A 365 6.91 -23.19 17.45
C PRO A 365 8.21 -22.47 17.86
N ASN A 366 8.94 -21.90 16.91
CA ASN A 366 10.19 -21.16 17.16
C ASN A 366 9.95 -19.67 17.46
N GLY A 367 8.68 -19.22 17.49
CA GLY A 367 8.31 -17.84 17.85
C GLY A 367 8.24 -16.87 16.67
N MET A 368 8.40 -17.33 15.42
CA MET A 368 8.24 -16.48 14.26
C MET A 368 6.76 -16.14 14.06
N LYS A 369 6.45 -14.84 13.95
CA LYS A 369 5.10 -14.36 13.64
C LYS A 369 4.86 -14.40 12.12
N ILE A 370 3.82 -15.09 11.72
CA ILE A 370 3.33 -15.17 10.34
C ILE A 370 1.91 -14.63 10.33
N ALA A 371 1.76 -13.38 9.88
CA ALA A 371 0.52 -12.63 9.94
C ALA A 371 0.49 -11.61 8.81
N PRO A 372 -0.18 -11.90 7.68
CA PRO A 372 -0.39 -10.92 6.62
C PRO A 372 -0.96 -9.61 7.19
N ALA A 373 -0.30 -8.50 6.88
CA ALA A 373 -0.77 -7.20 7.36
C ALA A 373 -1.91 -6.67 6.48
N PRO A 374 -2.90 -5.96 7.04
CA PRO A 374 -4.06 -5.50 6.29
C PRO A 374 -3.68 -4.63 5.09
N PRO A 375 -4.19 -4.94 3.87
CA PRO A 375 -3.91 -4.13 2.70
C PRO A 375 -4.67 -2.81 2.77
N ARG A 376 -3.97 -1.71 2.53
CA ARG A 376 -4.52 -0.35 2.40
C ARG A 376 -4.19 0.16 1.02
N THR A 377 -4.88 -0.40 0.04
CA THR A 377 -4.62 -0.18 -1.39
C THR A 377 -5.04 1.22 -1.86
N GLY A 378 -4.82 1.53 -3.14
CA GLY A 378 -5.04 2.86 -3.70
C GLY A 378 -6.45 3.40 -3.49
N MET A 379 -7.50 2.58 -3.72
CA MET A 379 -8.90 3.02 -3.59
C MET A 379 -9.27 3.41 -2.15
N PRO A 380 -9.13 2.55 -1.11
CA PRO A 380 -9.35 2.97 0.27
C PRO A 380 -8.51 4.17 0.68
N SER A 381 -7.24 4.20 0.28
CA SER A 381 -6.34 5.32 0.58
C SER A 381 -6.81 6.65 -0.02
N GLY A 382 -7.35 6.62 -1.24
CA GLY A 382 -7.94 7.79 -1.89
C GLY A 382 -9.19 8.28 -1.17
N VAL A 383 -10.11 7.35 -0.82
CA VAL A 383 -11.33 7.68 -0.07
C VAL A 383 -11.01 8.32 1.27
N MET A 384 -10.08 7.74 2.05
CA MET A 384 -9.63 8.32 3.34
C MET A 384 -9.11 9.75 3.15
N GLY A 385 -8.22 9.97 2.19
CA GLY A 385 -7.65 11.29 1.91
C GLY A 385 -8.71 12.32 1.51
N ARG A 386 -9.69 11.91 0.69
CA ARG A 386 -10.82 12.76 0.30
C ARG A 386 -11.70 13.13 1.48
N GLU A 387 -12.18 12.15 2.26
CA GLU A 387 -13.14 12.43 3.31
C GLU A 387 -12.53 13.24 4.46
N VAL A 388 -11.26 12.99 4.82
CA VAL A 388 -10.53 13.85 5.77
C VAL A 388 -10.35 15.27 5.22
N ALA A 389 -9.97 15.44 3.96
CA ALA A 389 -9.86 16.73 3.32
C ALA A 389 -11.17 17.50 3.34
N MET A 390 -12.28 16.83 3.06
CA MET A 390 -13.61 17.46 3.07
C MET A 390 -14.10 17.79 4.48
N THR A 391 -13.74 16.98 5.50
CA THR A 391 -13.97 17.31 6.91
C THR A 391 -13.23 18.59 7.31
N ILE A 392 -11.94 18.68 6.97
CA ILE A 392 -11.14 19.88 7.27
C ILE A 392 -11.66 21.10 6.53
N ALA A 393 -12.00 20.96 5.25
CA ALA A 393 -12.58 22.07 4.47
C ALA A 393 -13.89 22.57 5.10
N ASP A 394 -14.74 21.66 5.58
CA ASP A 394 -15.99 22.01 6.22
C ASP A 394 -15.75 22.72 7.56
N ARG A 395 -14.82 22.24 8.40
CA ARG A 395 -14.39 22.92 9.64
C ARG A 395 -13.85 24.34 9.40
N ILE A 396 -13.16 24.57 8.29
CA ILE A 396 -12.62 25.86 7.91
C ILE A 396 -13.72 26.83 7.43
N LEU A 397 -14.64 26.33 6.61
CA LEU A 397 -15.65 27.16 5.93
C LEU A 397 -16.92 27.34 6.77
N ASN A 398 -17.29 26.35 7.56
CA ASN A 398 -18.53 26.25 8.32
C ASN A 398 -18.28 25.80 9.77
N PRO A 399 -17.46 26.52 10.57
CA PRO A 399 -16.97 26.03 11.87
C PRO A 399 -18.07 25.70 12.88
N GLU A 400 -19.24 26.37 12.77
CA GLU A 400 -20.36 26.15 13.70
C GLU A 400 -21.24 24.95 13.33
N THR A 401 -21.21 24.50 12.08
CA THR A 401 -22.06 23.43 11.54
C THR A 401 -21.30 22.31 10.87
N ALA A 402 -19.97 22.31 11.00
CA ALA A 402 -19.12 21.32 10.37
C ALA A 402 -19.46 19.89 10.81
N GLU A 403 -19.65 19.01 9.84
CA GLU A 403 -19.89 17.60 10.05
C GLU A 403 -18.61 16.79 9.77
N GLU A 404 -18.35 15.79 10.60
CA GLU A 404 -17.24 14.88 10.41
C GLU A 404 -17.63 13.77 9.43
N ARG A 405 -16.85 13.65 8.33
CA ARG A 405 -17.09 12.64 7.31
C ARG A 405 -16.44 11.32 7.70
N LYS A 406 -17.04 10.24 7.29
CA LYS A 406 -16.63 8.88 7.65
C LYS A 406 -16.16 8.11 6.42
N ALA A 407 -15.10 7.33 6.61
CA ALA A 407 -14.45 6.53 5.57
C ALA A 407 -13.89 5.21 6.13
N SER A 408 -14.69 4.43 6.84
CA SER A 408 -14.22 3.20 7.48
C SER A 408 -13.96 2.07 6.48
N MET A 409 -12.85 1.36 6.62
CA MET A 409 -12.58 0.11 5.89
C MET A 409 -13.59 -1.00 6.23
N ALA A 410 -14.27 -0.90 7.37
CA ALA A 410 -15.36 -1.78 7.76
C ALA A 410 -16.70 -1.44 7.07
N ARG A 411 -16.77 -0.35 6.31
CA ARG A 411 -18.00 0.10 5.62
C ARG A 411 -17.79 0.34 4.13
N MET A 412 -16.56 0.67 3.70
CA MET A 412 -16.25 0.89 2.30
C MET A 412 -15.86 -0.38 1.56
N GLY A 413 -16.07 -0.38 0.24
CA GLY A 413 -15.54 -1.42 -0.64
C GLY A 413 -14.14 -1.11 -1.16
N ALA A 414 -13.46 -2.12 -1.65
CA ALA A 414 -12.25 -1.98 -2.44
C ALA A 414 -12.28 -2.92 -3.64
N ALA A 415 -11.83 -2.42 -4.78
CA ALA A 415 -11.57 -3.22 -5.96
C ALA A 415 -10.07 -3.53 -6.06
N CYS A 416 -9.73 -4.80 -6.14
CA CYS A 416 -8.40 -5.26 -6.47
C CYS A 416 -8.46 -5.93 -7.84
N VAL A 417 -7.64 -5.47 -8.77
CA VAL A 417 -7.58 -6.03 -10.13
C VAL A 417 -6.14 -6.43 -10.40
N ALA A 418 -5.88 -7.72 -10.28
CA ALA A 418 -4.59 -8.33 -10.51
C ALA A 418 -4.50 -8.86 -11.94
N SER A 419 -3.69 -8.23 -12.80
CA SER A 419 -3.48 -8.71 -14.17
C SER A 419 -2.72 -10.04 -14.16
N THR A 420 -3.13 -10.97 -15.02
CA THR A 420 -2.48 -12.27 -15.23
C THR A 420 -1.92 -12.41 -16.64
N GLY A 421 -1.51 -11.29 -17.21
CA GLY A 421 -0.99 -11.13 -18.55
C GLY A 421 -1.44 -9.80 -19.16
N VAL A 422 -0.73 -9.33 -20.19
CA VAL A 422 -0.96 -8.06 -20.89
C VAL A 422 -1.38 -8.27 -22.32
N GLY A 423 -2.13 -7.31 -22.89
CA GLY A 423 -2.54 -7.28 -24.28
C GLY A 423 -4.05 -7.19 -24.50
N LEU A 424 -4.45 -6.55 -25.59
CA LEU A 424 -5.86 -6.27 -25.93
C LEU A 424 -6.72 -7.53 -26.14
N ARG A 425 -6.12 -8.63 -26.57
CA ARG A 425 -6.83 -9.87 -26.89
C ARG A 425 -6.40 -11.07 -26.05
N GLY A 426 -5.19 -11.03 -25.51
CA GLY A 426 -4.61 -12.13 -24.73
C GLY A 426 -4.43 -11.80 -23.23
N GLY A 427 -4.77 -10.57 -22.82
CA GLY A 427 -4.70 -10.18 -21.41
C GLY A 427 -5.83 -10.81 -20.60
N SER A 428 -5.55 -11.13 -19.36
CA SER A 428 -6.56 -11.50 -18.37
C SER A 428 -6.24 -10.88 -17.01
N ALA A 429 -7.22 -10.84 -16.12
CA ALA A 429 -7.02 -10.37 -14.75
C ALA A 429 -7.97 -11.09 -13.80
N ALA A 430 -7.51 -11.30 -12.58
CA ALA A 430 -8.37 -11.59 -11.46
C ALA A 430 -8.94 -10.28 -10.92
N SER A 431 -10.25 -10.13 -10.97
CA SER A 431 -10.98 -8.97 -10.47
C SER A 431 -11.66 -9.36 -9.18
N MET A 432 -11.36 -8.63 -8.11
CA MET A 432 -11.93 -8.85 -6.78
C MET A 432 -12.56 -7.54 -6.32
N LEU A 433 -13.83 -7.59 -5.98
CA LEU A 433 -14.53 -6.51 -5.29
C LEU A 433 -14.88 -6.99 -3.87
N MET A 434 -14.27 -6.39 -2.87
CA MET A 434 -14.55 -6.64 -1.46
C MET A 434 -15.45 -5.54 -0.92
N HIS A 435 -16.52 -5.88 -0.25
CA HIS A 435 -17.41 -4.90 0.39
C HIS A 435 -18.08 -5.51 1.63
N PRO A 436 -17.73 -5.07 2.84
CA PRO A 436 -16.62 -4.18 3.18
C PRO A 436 -15.25 -4.84 3.01
N VAL A 437 -14.16 -4.04 3.11
CA VAL A 437 -12.77 -4.55 3.08
C VAL A 437 -12.49 -5.37 4.33
N VAL A 438 -12.79 -4.82 5.51
CA VAL A 438 -12.75 -5.54 6.79
C VAL A 438 -14.05 -6.32 6.94
N PRO A 439 -14.00 -7.64 7.13
CA PRO A 439 -15.21 -8.45 7.29
C PRO A 439 -16.03 -8.02 8.52
N ASP A 440 -17.34 -7.93 8.35
CA ASP A 440 -18.28 -7.65 9.43
C ASP A 440 -19.24 -8.84 9.59
N PHE A 441 -18.90 -9.78 10.46
CA PHE A 441 -19.72 -10.96 10.74
C PHE A 441 -20.95 -10.65 11.60
N THR A 442 -21.06 -9.44 12.16
CA THR A 442 -22.27 -8.99 12.87
C THR A 442 -23.35 -8.62 11.85
N GLU A 443 -22.95 -7.85 10.82
CA GLU A 443 -23.88 -7.44 9.75
C GLU A 443 -24.09 -8.54 8.70
N TYR A 444 -23.03 -9.32 8.39
CA TYR A 444 -23.04 -10.40 7.38
C TYR A 444 -22.56 -11.73 7.99
N PRO A 445 -23.39 -12.43 8.79
CA PRO A 445 -22.95 -13.58 9.59
C PRO A 445 -22.35 -14.75 8.79
N GLU A 446 -22.78 -14.95 7.54
CA GLU A 446 -22.36 -16.07 6.71
C GLU A 446 -21.01 -15.84 6.01
N THR A 447 -20.76 -14.62 5.55
CA THR A 447 -19.62 -14.31 4.68
C THR A 447 -18.71 -13.23 5.22
N GLY A 448 -19.13 -12.47 6.22
CA GLY A 448 -18.48 -11.25 6.69
C GLY A 448 -18.58 -10.08 5.70
N ARG A 449 -19.24 -10.29 4.53
CA ARG A 449 -19.27 -9.30 3.43
C ARG A 449 -20.63 -9.27 2.75
N SER A 450 -20.98 -8.13 2.18
CA SER A 450 -22.24 -7.93 1.45
C SER A 450 -22.26 -8.69 0.11
N LYS A 451 -23.46 -8.81 -0.48
CA LYS A 451 -23.66 -9.38 -1.82
C LYS A 451 -22.98 -8.61 -2.97
N LYS A 452 -22.38 -7.45 -2.69
CA LYS A 452 -21.56 -6.71 -3.65
C LYS A 452 -20.15 -7.31 -3.80
N THR A 453 -19.75 -8.21 -2.91
CA THR A 453 -18.47 -8.91 -2.98
C THR A 453 -18.52 -9.92 -4.12
N THR A 454 -17.56 -9.83 -5.02
CA THR A 454 -17.43 -10.72 -6.19
C THR A 454 -15.98 -11.01 -6.50
N GLY A 455 -15.71 -12.11 -7.20
CA GLY A 455 -14.39 -12.45 -7.71
C GLY A 455 -14.51 -13.23 -9.01
N GLU A 456 -13.80 -12.79 -10.04
CA GLU A 456 -13.78 -13.45 -11.34
C GLU A 456 -12.42 -13.32 -12.04
N ILE A 457 -12.14 -14.24 -12.96
CA ILE A 457 -10.97 -14.16 -13.84
C ILE A 457 -11.46 -13.98 -15.27
N GLY A 458 -10.96 -12.95 -15.96
CA GLY A 458 -11.35 -12.72 -17.33
C GLY A 458 -10.70 -11.51 -17.99
N LEU A 459 -10.97 -11.37 -19.28
CA LEU A 459 -10.46 -10.27 -20.10
C LEU A 459 -11.03 -8.90 -19.67
N ALA A 460 -12.26 -8.86 -19.18
CA ALA A 460 -12.90 -7.62 -18.72
C ALA A 460 -12.11 -6.97 -17.57
N GLY A 461 -11.63 -7.75 -16.61
CA GLY A 461 -10.77 -7.27 -15.53
C GLY A 461 -9.49 -6.61 -16.01
N HIS A 462 -8.85 -7.19 -17.05
CA HIS A 462 -7.65 -6.57 -17.64
C HIS A 462 -7.96 -5.18 -18.24
N TRP A 463 -9.04 -5.02 -18.94
CA TRP A 463 -9.44 -3.71 -19.49
C TRP A 463 -9.80 -2.71 -18.39
N VAL A 464 -10.46 -3.17 -17.32
CA VAL A 464 -10.74 -2.33 -16.14
C VAL A 464 -9.43 -1.82 -15.53
N LYS A 465 -8.43 -2.69 -15.34
CA LYS A 465 -7.13 -2.27 -14.81
C LYS A 465 -6.41 -1.25 -15.69
N LEU A 466 -6.42 -1.47 -17.01
CA LEU A 466 -5.84 -0.53 -17.96
C LEU A 466 -6.57 0.82 -17.92
N MET A 467 -7.90 0.80 -17.86
CA MET A 467 -8.72 2.00 -17.70
C MET A 467 -8.38 2.74 -16.40
N LEU A 468 -8.30 2.02 -15.27
CA LEU A 468 -7.93 2.59 -13.96
C LEU A 468 -6.56 3.28 -14.00
N HIS A 469 -5.55 2.68 -14.68
CA HIS A 469 -4.25 3.29 -14.86
C HIS A 469 -4.36 4.70 -15.49
N TYR A 470 -5.05 4.82 -16.62
CA TYR A 470 -5.17 6.11 -17.29
C TYR A 470 -6.09 7.09 -16.55
N MET A 471 -7.17 6.61 -15.96
CA MET A 471 -8.12 7.47 -15.22
C MET A 471 -7.48 8.05 -13.96
N PHE A 472 -6.76 7.24 -13.17
CA PHE A 472 -6.11 7.74 -11.96
C PHE A 472 -4.94 8.67 -12.27
N LEU A 473 -4.15 8.41 -13.31
CA LEU A 473 -3.14 9.35 -13.77
C LEU A 473 -3.73 10.65 -14.30
N TRP A 474 -4.88 10.60 -14.99
CA TRP A 474 -5.60 11.79 -15.42
C TRP A 474 -6.06 12.62 -14.22
N LYS A 475 -6.67 11.95 -13.25
CA LYS A 475 -7.13 12.56 -11.99
C LYS A 475 -5.96 13.17 -11.22
N ALA A 476 -4.90 12.43 -10.98
CA ALA A 476 -3.76 12.86 -10.21
C ALA A 476 -3.02 14.05 -10.88
N ARG A 477 -2.96 14.11 -12.21
CA ARG A 477 -2.44 15.27 -12.95
C ARG A 477 -3.36 16.49 -12.95
N HIS A 478 -4.42 16.47 -12.14
CA HIS A 478 -5.40 17.55 -12.04
C HIS A 478 -5.93 18.03 -13.41
N ARG A 479 -6.25 17.09 -14.29
CA ARG A 479 -6.80 17.36 -15.64
C ARG A 479 -8.26 17.78 -15.55
N PRO A 480 -8.85 18.41 -16.61
CA PRO A 480 -10.26 18.81 -16.60
C PRO A 480 -11.19 17.66 -16.17
N PHE A 481 -12.21 17.98 -15.38
CA PHE A 481 -13.20 17.02 -14.85
C PHE A 481 -12.63 15.90 -13.95
N TRP A 482 -11.40 16.03 -13.44
CA TRP A 482 -10.76 15.06 -12.56
C TRP A 482 -11.65 14.66 -11.36
N HIS A 483 -12.41 15.60 -10.84
CA HIS A 483 -13.28 15.43 -9.67
C HIS A 483 -14.53 14.58 -9.93
N LEU A 484 -14.82 14.24 -11.19
CA LEU A 484 -15.88 13.31 -11.55
C LEU A 484 -15.40 11.86 -11.52
N ILE A 485 -14.08 11.64 -11.46
CA ILE A 485 -13.50 10.31 -11.32
C ILE A 485 -13.54 9.94 -9.84
N PRO A 486 -14.24 8.85 -9.44
CA PRO A 486 -14.29 8.41 -8.04
C PRO A 486 -12.90 8.06 -7.49
N GLU A 487 -12.82 7.97 -6.15
CA GLU A 487 -11.62 7.47 -5.47
C GLU A 487 -11.49 5.96 -5.59
#